data_1b2bd3d97128ac9332a673822ba76687
#
_entry.id   1b2bd3d97128ac9332a673822ba76687
#
_cell.length_a   1.000
_cell.length_b   1.000
_cell.length_c   1.000
_cell.angle_alpha   90.00
_cell.angle_beta   90.00
_cell.angle_gamma   90.00
#
_symmetry.space_group_name_H-M   'P 1'
#
loop_
_entity.id
_entity.type
_entity.pdbx_description
1 polymer ?
#
loop_
_entity_poly.entity_id
_entity_poly.type
_entity_poly.pdbx_seq_one_letter_code
_entity_poly.pdbx_strand_id
1 'polypeptide(L)'
;GIVRALRARGITPYVIPAVSSVADAFARIGLDWDDALVVSAHGRDPRKALAAALAHPKAAILTAPGTAAGLARDLHAAGKRVYAVELIGTPEEKVSVLPAETGLADPNILISLDEHEHDTPGPPRWLAGHPGAPDGWALPEDAFEHRDSMITKPEVRALVLARLGPAPGRTIWDVGAGSGSVAVECARFGAWVIAIESDPAQCEKIRGNAERHHVRLRVHQGRAPEALIGLPPADAVFAGGGDHAVLA
;
A
#
# COMPACT_ATOMS: atom_id res chain seq x y z
N GLY A 1 -7.30 19.25 -14.27
CA GLY A 1 -6.19 20.14 -13.95
C GLY A 1 -6.37 21.52 -14.55
N ILE A 2 -5.50 22.47 -14.21
CA ILE A 2 -5.59 23.91 -14.55
C ILE A 2 -5.76 24.13 -16.06
N VAL A 3 -4.94 23.49 -16.89
CA VAL A 3 -5.01 23.62 -18.38
C VAL A 3 -6.40 23.25 -18.90
N ARG A 4 -7.00 22.17 -18.40
CA ARG A 4 -8.35 21.77 -18.82
C ARG A 4 -9.41 22.80 -18.38
N ALA A 5 -9.28 23.34 -17.17
CA ALA A 5 -10.20 24.35 -16.66
C ALA A 5 -10.11 25.67 -17.45
N LEU A 6 -8.91 26.09 -17.85
CA LEU A 6 -8.70 27.25 -18.70
C LEU A 6 -9.31 27.05 -20.11
N ARG A 7 -9.04 25.89 -20.72
CA ARG A 7 -9.61 25.54 -22.03
C ARG A 7 -11.14 25.50 -22.03
N ALA A 8 -11.74 25.00 -20.95
CA ALA A 8 -13.20 25.01 -20.79
C ALA A 8 -13.80 26.42 -20.71
N ARG A 9 -12.98 27.42 -20.41
CA ARG A 9 -13.33 28.85 -20.42
C ARG A 9 -12.93 29.58 -21.71
N GLY A 10 -12.54 28.85 -22.75
CA GLY A 10 -12.09 29.43 -24.03
C GLY A 10 -10.68 30.03 -24.00
N ILE A 11 -9.92 29.80 -22.93
CA ILE A 11 -8.54 30.32 -22.81
C ILE A 11 -7.57 29.25 -23.30
N THR A 12 -6.73 29.61 -24.28
CA THR A 12 -5.63 28.75 -24.75
C THR A 12 -4.35 29.11 -24.00
N PRO A 13 -3.95 28.31 -22.94
CA PRO A 13 -2.77 28.64 -22.19
C PRO A 13 -1.49 28.24 -22.93
N TYR A 14 -0.45 29.03 -22.81
CA TYR A 14 0.92 28.63 -23.13
C TYR A 14 1.49 27.88 -21.92
N VAL A 15 1.96 26.65 -22.15
CA VAL A 15 2.47 25.80 -21.08
C VAL A 15 3.99 25.76 -21.12
N ILE A 16 4.63 26.25 -20.08
CA ILE A 16 6.08 26.11 -19.88
C ILE A 16 6.30 24.82 -19.05
N PRO A 17 6.98 23.81 -19.62
CA PRO A 17 7.25 22.59 -18.88
C PRO A 17 8.27 22.83 -17.76
N ALA A 18 8.12 22.08 -16.67
CA ALA A 18 9.07 22.06 -15.56
C ALA A 18 9.35 20.60 -15.16
N VAL A 19 10.44 20.39 -14.43
CA VAL A 19 10.75 19.07 -13.86
C VAL A 19 9.65 18.66 -12.86
N SER A 20 9.25 17.40 -12.91
CA SER A 20 8.29 16.88 -11.93
C SER A 20 8.90 16.90 -10.53
N SER A 21 8.19 17.44 -9.56
CA SER A 21 8.63 17.43 -8.16
C SER A 21 8.86 16.00 -7.63
N VAL A 22 8.18 14.99 -8.18
CA VAL A 22 8.42 13.58 -7.86
C VAL A 22 9.79 13.15 -8.36
N ALA A 23 10.10 13.35 -9.65
CA ALA A 23 11.40 12.99 -10.20
C ALA A 23 12.54 13.75 -9.49
N ASP A 24 12.31 15.01 -9.18
CA ASP A 24 13.26 15.85 -8.46
C ASP A 24 13.50 15.36 -7.02
N ALA A 25 12.42 14.94 -6.31
CA ALA A 25 12.53 14.38 -4.97
C ALA A 25 13.34 13.07 -4.96
N PHE A 26 13.12 12.18 -5.92
CA PHE A 26 13.91 10.96 -6.05
C PHE A 26 15.39 11.25 -6.38
N ALA A 27 15.64 12.23 -7.24
CA ALA A 27 17.02 12.66 -7.54
C ALA A 27 17.75 13.18 -6.29
N ARG A 28 17.05 13.88 -5.37
CA ARG A 28 17.63 14.36 -4.09
C ARG A 28 18.07 13.24 -3.17
N ILE A 29 17.42 12.09 -3.22
CA ILE A 29 17.76 10.93 -2.39
C ILE A 29 18.60 9.88 -3.15
N GLY A 30 18.93 10.15 -4.43
CA GLY A 30 19.79 9.29 -5.24
C GLY A 30 19.14 7.97 -5.67
N LEU A 31 17.83 7.96 -5.91
CA LEU A 31 17.07 6.76 -6.30
C LEU A 31 16.32 6.97 -7.62
N ASP A 32 16.12 5.87 -8.33
CA ASP A 32 15.26 5.81 -9.50
C ASP A 32 13.78 5.91 -9.09
N TRP A 33 12.95 6.51 -9.93
CA TRP A 33 11.53 6.72 -9.67
C TRP A 33 10.59 5.93 -10.61
N ASP A 34 11.11 5.31 -11.63
CA ASP A 34 10.36 4.63 -12.71
C ASP A 34 9.54 3.44 -12.21
N ASP A 35 9.98 2.78 -11.15
CA ASP A 35 9.27 1.70 -10.48
C ASP A 35 8.43 2.16 -9.27
N ALA A 36 8.41 3.46 -8.98
CA ALA A 36 7.69 4.01 -7.84
C ALA A 36 6.20 4.19 -8.13
N LEU A 37 5.34 3.80 -7.18
CA LEU A 37 3.95 4.17 -7.20
C LEU A 37 3.80 5.65 -6.81
N VAL A 38 3.23 6.46 -7.68
CA VAL A 38 2.96 7.87 -7.40
C VAL A 38 1.51 8.05 -6.98
N VAL A 39 1.29 8.47 -5.75
CA VAL A 39 -0.05 8.72 -5.20
C VAL A 39 -0.20 10.16 -4.72
N SER A 40 -1.43 10.66 -4.72
CA SER A 40 -1.72 12.00 -4.25
C SER A 40 -2.76 11.96 -3.14
N ALA A 41 -2.39 12.48 -1.97
CA ALA A 41 -3.29 12.80 -0.87
C ALA A 41 -3.84 14.24 -0.95
N HIS A 42 -3.34 15.07 -1.89
CA HIS A 42 -3.75 16.46 -2.01
C HIS A 42 -5.22 16.58 -2.44
N GLY A 43 -6.06 17.12 -1.56
CA GLY A 43 -7.51 17.23 -1.77
C GLY A 43 -8.26 15.91 -1.83
N ARG A 44 -7.69 14.83 -1.27
CA ARG A 44 -8.24 13.48 -1.23
C ARG A 44 -8.11 12.87 0.16
N ASP A 45 -8.80 11.75 0.38
CA ASP A 45 -8.67 11.00 1.63
C ASP A 45 -7.23 10.44 1.76
N PRO A 46 -6.44 10.87 2.76
CA PRO A 46 -5.06 10.43 2.94
C PRO A 46 -4.95 8.93 3.25
N ARG A 47 -5.99 8.30 3.80
CA ARG A 47 -6.00 6.85 4.09
C ARG A 47 -5.80 6.01 2.82
N LYS A 48 -6.36 6.43 1.69
CA LYS A 48 -6.18 5.73 0.41
C LYS A 48 -4.74 5.84 -0.10
N ALA A 49 -4.11 6.99 0.07
CA ALA A 49 -2.71 7.17 -0.27
C ALA A 49 -1.80 6.33 0.66
N LEU A 50 -2.11 6.28 1.95
CA LEU A 50 -1.42 5.44 2.92
C LEU A 50 -1.54 3.95 2.55
N ALA A 51 -2.76 3.46 2.31
CA ALA A 51 -2.99 2.06 1.96
C ALA A 51 -2.23 1.66 0.68
N ALA A 52 -2.25 2.49 -0.35
CA ALA A 52 -1.51 2.25 -1.58
C ALA A 52 0.02 2.21 -1.34
N ALA A 53 0.55 3.14 -0.54
CA ALA A 53 1.98 3.18 -0.21
C ALA A 53 2.43 2.01 0.68
N LEU A 54 1.56 1.54 1.59
CA LEU A 54 1.83 0.36 2.42
C LEU A 54 1.89 -0.93 1.58
N ALA A 55 1.05 -1.03 0.56
CA ALA A 55 0.99 -2.20 -0.32
C ALA A 55 2.10 -2.25 -1.37
N HIS A 56 2.82 -1.14 -1.59
CA HIS A 56 3.83 -1.05 -2.64
C HIS A 56 5.25 -0.90 -2.05
N PRO A 57 6.29 -1.54 -2.63
CA PRO A 57 7.66 -1.46 -2.11
C PRO A 57 8.23 -0.04 -2.13
N LYS A 58 7.92 0.75 -3.14
CA LYS A 58 8.43 2.12 -3.34
C LYS A 58 7.28 3.04 -3.74
N ALA A 59 7.02 4.08 -2.97
CA ALA A 59 5.95 5.02 -3.28
C ALA A 59 6.35 6.47 -3.01
N ALA A 60 5.88 7.38 -3.87
CA ALA A 60 5.92 8.81 -3.64
C ALA A 60 4.51 9.32 -3.33
N ILE A 61 4.35 10.06 -2.25
CA ILE A 61 3.09 10.63 -1.81
C ILE A 61 3.15 12.15 -1.92
N LEU A 62 2.33 12.70 -2.81
CA LEU A 62 2.07 14.14 -2.85
C LEU A 62 1.11 14.48 -1.71
N THR A 63 1.61 15.13 -0.67
CA THR A 63 0.86 15.37 0.56
C THR A 63 -0.10 16.55 0.43
N ALA A 64 -1.12 16.59 1.30
CA ALA A 64 -1.88 17.79 1.56
C ALA A 64 -1.28 18.55 2.76
N PRO A 65 -1.47 19.86 2.84
CA PRO A 65 -0.97 20.64 3.99
C PRO A 65 -1.36 20.01 5.32
N GLY A 66 -0.39 19.85 6.21
CA GLY A 66 -0.56 19.31 7.56
C GLY A 66 -0.78 17.79 7.64
N THR A 67 -0.78 17.03 6.52
CA THR A 67 -1.02 15.59 6.54
C THR A 67 0.25 14.74 6.59
N ALA A 68 1.39 15.32 6.23
CA ALA A 68 2.64 14.61 6.05
C ALA A 68 3.11 13.87 7.32
N ALA A 69 3.07 14.54 8.47
CA ALA A 69 3.56 13.95 9.72
C ALA A 69 2.77 12.70 10.14
N GLY A 70 1.44 12.71 9.97
CA GLY A 70 0.58 11.54 10.22
C GLY A 70 0.90 10.38 9.30
N LEU A 71 0.95 10.64 7.99
CA LEU A 71 1.30 9.63 6.98
C LEU A 71 2.69 9.03 7.22
N ALA A 72 3.68 9.87 7.51
CA ALA A 72 5.04 9.44 7.78
C ALA A 72 5.15 8.53 9.00
N ARG A 73 4.46 8.90 10.10
CA ARG A 73 4.40 8.08 11.31
C ARG A 73 3.78 6.71 11.04
N ASP A 74 2.67 6.66 10.32
CA ASP A 74 1.94 5.42 10.06
C ASP A 74 2.73 4.50 9.10
N LEU A 75 3.42 5.07 8.11
CA LEU A 75 4.36 4.35 7.24
C LEU A 75 5.55 3.78 8.04
N HIS A 76 6.16 4.60 8.88
CA HIS A 76 7.27 4.18 9.71
C HIS A 76 6.88 3.08 10.71
N ALA A 77 5.71 3.21 11.34
CA ALA A 77 5.17 2.19 12.24
C ALA A 77 4.90 0.84 11.53
N ALA A 78 4.72 0.86 10.21
CA ALA A 78 4.59 -0.33 9.37
C ALA A 78 5.95 -0.87 8.85
N GLY A 79 7.08 -0.34 9.33
CA GLY A 79 8.43 -0.78 8.95
C GLY A 79 8.94 -0.19 7.63
N LYS A 80 8.33 0.88 7.13
CA LYS A 80 8.84 1.57 5.95
C LYS A 80 9.93 2.57 6.34
N ARG A 81 10.96 2.68 5.49
CA ARG A 81 11.87 3.83 5.51
C ARG A 81 11.18 4.99 4.80
N VAL A 82 11.14 6.15 5.44
CA VAL A 82 10.42 7.31 4.92
C VAL A 82 11.36 8.50 4.79
N TYR A 83 11.38 9.09 3.61
CA TYR A 83 12.03 10.38 3.36
C TYR A 83 10.97 11.46 3.21
N ALA A 84 11.25 12.64 3.75
CA ALA A 84 10.50 13.86 3.46
C ALA A 84 11.39 14.79 2.65
N VAL A 85 10.88 15.24 1.50
CA VAL A 85 11.53 16.27 0.68
C VAL A 85 10.62 17.48 0.69
N GLU A 86 11.09 18.54 1.35
CA GLU A 86 10.32 19.73 1.71
C GLU A 86 10.78 20.90 0.84
N LEU A 87 9.84 21.77 0.45
CA LEU A 87 10.10 23.05 -0.22
C LEU A 87 11.04 22.94 -1.44
N ILE A 88 10.87 21.87 -2.25
CA ILE A 88 11.73 21.59 -3.41
C ILE A 88 11.87 22.80 -4.31
N GLY A 89 13.12 23.11 -4.68
CA GLY A 89 13.46 24.22 -5.59
C GLY A 89 13.48 25.60 -4.93
N THR A 90 13.37 25.67 -3.60
CA THR A 90 13.53 26.91 -2.81
C THR A 90 14.85 26.91 -2.04
N PRO A 91 15.32 28.09 -1.56
CA PRO A 91 16.50 28.14 -0.69
C PRO A 91 16.32 27.36 0.64
N GLU A 92 15.08 27.11 1.06
CA GLU A 92 14.73 26.40 2.28
C GLU A 92 14.52 24.90 2.05
N GLU A 93 14.85 24.41 0.86
CA GLU A 93 14.75 22.97 0.52
C GLU A 93 15.45 22.11 1.57
N LYS A 94 14.75 21.08 2.03
CA LYS A 94 15.28 20.16 3.04
C LYS A 94 14.90 18.73 2.70
N VAL A 95 15.85 17.80 2.89
CA VAL A 95 15.65 16.36 2.82
C VAL A 95 15.86 15.77 4.20
N SER A 96 14.91 15.00 4.68
CA SER A 96 14.95 14.36 6.01
C SER A 96 14.60 12.89 5.91
N VAL A 97 15.28 12.05 6.71
CA VAL A 97 14.88 10.66 6.96
C VAL A 97 14.05 10.65 8.24
N LEU A 98 12.88 10.03 8.19
CA LEU A 98 11.98 10.00 9.33
C LEU A 98 12.17 8.71 10.17
N PRO A 99 11.91 8.74 11.51
CA PRO A 99 11.26 9.83 12.23
C PRO A 99 12.16 11.04 12.42
N ALA A 100 11.61 12.24 12.17
CA ALA A 100 12.27 13.50 12.47
C ALA A 100 11.61 14.15 13.69
N GLU A 101 12.41 14.79 14.53
CA GLU A 101 11.93 15.44 15.77
C GLU A 101 11.11 16.73 15.51
N THR A 102 11.17 17.27 14.30
CA THR A 102 10.53 18.54 13.92
C THR A 102 9.38 18.31 12.96
N GLY A 103 8.37 19.18 13.04
CA GLY A 103 7.29 19.22 12.06
C GLY A 103 7.79 19.40 10.64
N LEU A 104 7.05 18.85 9.67
CA LEU A 104 7.37 18.95 8.25
C LEU A 104 6.78 20.23 7.65
N ALA A 105 7.59 20.96 6.87
CA ALA A 105 7.13 22.13 6.14
C ALA A 105 6.34 21.74 4.88
N ASP A 106 5.35 22.56 4.52
CA ASP A 106 4.59 22.39 3.29
C ASP A 106 5.03 23.44 2.23
N PRO A 107 5.03 23.06 0.94
CA PRO A 107 4.69 21.75 0.36
C PRO A 107 5.82 20.73 0.54
N ASN A 108 5.44 19.46 0.64
CA ASN A 108 6.40 18.36 0.74
C ASN A 108 5.94 17.12 -0.03
N ILE A 109 6.91 16.22 -0.26
CA ILE A 109 6.70 14.89 -0.82
C ILE A 109 7.28 13.89 0.15
N LEU A 110 6.51 12.86 0.50
CA LEU A 110 7.01 11.71 1.21
C LEU A 110 7.39 10.63 0.21
N ILE A 111 8.57 10.03 0.39
CA ILE A 111 8.99 8.83 -0.32
C ILE A 111 9.09 7.71 0.71
N SER A 112 8.32 6.65 0.50
CA SER A 112 8.32 5.46 1.34
C SER A 112 8.95 4.29 0.61
N LEU A 113 9.83 3.57 1.30
CA LEU A 113 10.59 2.46 0.78
C LEU A 113 10.51 1.30 1.76
N ASP A 114 10.55 0.08 1.25
CA ASP A 114 10.85 -1.06 2.09
C ASP A 114 12.32 -1.07 2.51
N GLU A 115 12.58 -1.67 3.66
CA GLU A 115 13.90 -1.61 4.30
C GLU A 115 15.02 -2.19 3.43
N HIS A 116 14.72 -3.13 2.53
CA HIS A 116 15.69 -3.82 1.68
C HIS A 116 15.66 -3.40 0.20
N GLU A 117 14.83 -2.43 -0.18
CA GLU A 117 14.67 -2.02 -1.59
C GLU A 117 15.90 -1.27 -2.14
N HIS A 118 16.84 -0.86 -1.27
CA HIS A 118 18.04 -0.13 -1.67
C HIS A 118 19.18 -1.00 -2.19
N ASP A 119 19.20 -2.30 -1.84
CA ASP A 119 20.39 -3.13 -1.97
C ASP A 119 20.37 -4.06 -3.19
N THR A 120 19.24 -4.21 -3.84
CA THR A 120 19.11 -5.12 -4.98
C THR A 120 18.26 -4.49 -6.08
N PRO A 121 18.80 -4.28 -7.29
CA PRO A 121 17.96 -3.90 -8.42
C PRO A 121 16.87 -4.94 -8.63
N GLY A 122 15.62 -4.52 -8.57
CA GLY A 122 14.49 -5.39 -8.91
C GLY A 122 14.59 -5.87 -10.36
N PRO A 123 13.82 -6.91 -10.75
CA PRO A 123 13.78 -7.35 -12.12
C PRO A 123 13.37 -6.17 -13.04
N PRO A 124 13.94 -6.10 -14.27
CA PRO A 124 13.60 -5.02 -15.19
C PRO A 124 12.09 -4.98 -15.42
N ARG A 125 11.47 -3.85 -15.12
CA ARG A 125 10.03 -3.61 -15.31
C ARG A 125 9.82 -2.87 -16.62
N TRP A 126 8.86 -3.34 -17.41
CA TRP A 126 8.46 -2.67 -18.65
C TRP A 126 7.28 -1.70 -18.45
N LEU A 127 6.68 -1.70 -17.26
CA LEU A 127 5.65 -0.77 -16.82
C LEU A 127 6.16 0.04 -15.64
N ALA A 128 6.02 1.35 -15.71
CA ALA A 128 6.30 2.24 -14.59
C ALA A 128 5.16 2.21 -13.57
N GLY A 129 5.51 2.33 -12.28
CA GLY A 129 4.55 2.39 -11.18
C GLY A 129 3.92 1.04 -10.85
N HIS A 130 2.60 1.04 -10.53
CA HIS A 130 1.88 -0.17 -10.17
C HIS A 130 1.80 -1.15 -11.35
N PRO A 131 2.16 -2.44 -11.17
CA PRO A 131 2.22 -3.43 -12.27
C PRO A 131 0.86 -3.78 -12.88
N GLY A 132 -0.24 -3.27 -12.36
CA GLY A 132 -1.59 -3.61 -12.81
C GLY A 132 -2.22 -4.77 -12.05
N ALA A 133 -3.31 -5.31 -12.59
CA ALA A 133 -3.93 -6.51 -12.05
C ALA A 133 -3.04 -7.73 -12.34
N PRO A 134 -3.07 -8.77 -11.49
CA PRO A 134 -2.34 -10.00 -11.76
C PRO A 134 -2.87 -10.71 -13.00
N ASP A 135 -2.01 -11.41 -13.73
CA ASP A 135 -2.36 -12.16 -14.95
C ASP A 135 -3.39 -13.27 -14.70
N GLY A 136 -3.55 -13.69 -13.45
CA GLY A 136 -4.56 -14.67 -13.04
C GLY A 136 -4.85 -14.55 -11.55
N TRP A 137 -6.02 -15.00 -11.15
CA TRP A 137 -6.47 -15.05 -9.75
C TRP A 137 -7.21 -16.36 -9.49
N ALA A 138 -7.63 -16.57 -8.24
CA ALA A 138 -8.18 -17.85 -7.78
C ALA A 138 -7.19 -18.99 -8.03
N LEU A 139 -5.92 -18.75 -7.68
CA LEU A 139 -4.83 -19.70 -7.88
C LEU A 139 -5.17 -21.08 -7.27
N PRO A 140 -4.62 -22.18 -7.82
CA PRO A 140 -4.86 -23.51 -7.29
C PRO A 140 -4.36 -23.63 -5.84
N GLU A 141 -4.83 -24.66 -5.13
CA GLU A 141 -4.51 -24.83 -3.69
C GLU A 141 -3.02 -25.05 -3.44
N ASP A 142 -2.32 -25.73 -4.33
CA ASP A 142 -0.88 -26.00 -4.26
C ASP A 142 0.00 -24.78 -4.46
N ALA A 143 -0.57 -23.65 -4.91
CA ALA A 143 0.10 -22.36 -4.92
C ALA A 143 0.35 -21.81 -3.52
N PHE A 144 -0.31 -22.35 -2.50
CA PHE A 144 -0.24 -21.89 -1.11
C PHE A 144 0.19 -23.02 -0.17
N GLU A 145 1.00 -22.69 0.81
CA GLU A 145 1.21 -23.58 1.94
C GLU A 145 -0.04 -23.53 2.85
N HIS A 146 -0.65 -24.69 3.13
CA HIS A 146 -1.83 -24.80 3.98
C HIS A 146 -1.78 -26.07 4.84
N ARG A 147 -2.66 -26.15 5.83
CA ARG A 147 -2.81 -27.34 6.68
C ARG A 147 -4.03 -28.16 6.23
N ASP A 148 -3.84 -29.44 5.91
CA ASP A 148 -4.89 -30.47 5.76
C ASP A 148 -6.13 -30.00 4.97
N SER A 149 -5.99 -29.52 3.77
CA SER A 149 -7.11 -28.99 2.97
C SER A 149 -7.88 -27.80 3.60
N MET A 150 -7.37 -27.20 4.67
CA MET A 150 -7.92 -26.00 5.30
C MET A 150 -7.50 -24.75 4.50
N ILE A 151 -8.08 -24.62 3.33
CA ILE A 151 -7.87 -23.48 2.44
C ILE A 151 -9.17 -23.16 1.73
N THR A 152 -9.45 -21.88 1.50
CA THR A 152 -10.58 -21.45 0.69
C THR A 152 -10.41 -21.96 -0.74
N LYS A 153 -11.35 -22.75 -1.23
CA LYS A 153 -11.30 -23.33 -2.57
C LYS A 153 -11.22 -22.26 -3.65
N PRO A 154 -10.51 -22.53 -4.77
CA PRO A 154 -10.31 -21.54 -5.84
C PRO A 154 -11.60 -20.89 -6.33
N GLU A 155 -12.68 -21.67 -6.53
CA GLU A 155 -13.96 -21.17 -7.01
C GLU A 155 -14.62 -20.23 -6.00
N VAL A 156 -14.57 -20.60 -4.71
CA VAL A 156 -15.07 -19.74 -3.62
C VAL A 156 -14.24 -18.47 -3.52
N ARG A 157 -12.91 -18.61 -3.61
CA ARG A 157 -11.97 -17.47 -3.56
C ARG A 157 -12.19 -16.52 -4.73
N ALA A 158 -12.45 -17.02 -5.95
CA ALA A 158 -12.82 -16.18 -7.08
C ALA A 158 -14.05 -15.31 -6.79
N LEU A 159 -15.09 -15.91 -6.20
CA LEU A 159 -16.30 -15.16 -5.83
C LEU A 159 -16.03 -14.15 -4.72
N VAL A 160 -15.25 -14.53 -3.72
CA VAL A 160 -14.85 -13.66 -2.61
C VAL A 160 -14.09 -12.43 -3.15
N LEU A 161 -13.10 -12.64 -4.02
CA LEU A 161 -12.34 -11.55 -4.63
C LEU A 161 -13.24 -10.62 -5.44
N ALA A 162 -14.18 -11.18 -6.22
CA ALA A 162 -15.14 -10.38 -6.97
C ALA A 162 -16.02 -9.50 -6.06
N ARG A 163 -16.37 -9.97 -4.85
CA ARG A 163 -17.19 -9.23 -3.88
C ARG A 163 -16.38 -8.22 -3.07
N LEU A 164 -15.16 -8.57 -2.67
CA LEU A 164 -14.28 -7.67 -1.93
C LEU A 164 -13.77 -6.52 -2.81
N GLY A 165 -13.59 -6.74 -4.10
CA GLY A 165 -13.09 -5.76 -5.05
C GLY A 165 -11.72 -5.19 -4.66
N PRO A 166 -10.69 -6.03 -4.45
CA PRO A 166 -9.37 -5.56 -4.06
C PRO A 166 -8.77 -4.66 -5.14
N ALA A 167 -8.15 -3.57 -4.72
CA ALA A 167 -7.50 -2.60 -5.62
C ALA A 167 -6.52 -1.70 -4.83
N PRO A 168 -5.58 -1.03 -5.51
CA PRO A 168 -4.71 -0.05 -4.87
C PRO A 168 -5.50 1.03 -4.11
N GLY A 169 -5.04 1.35 -2.90
CA GLY A 169 -5.68 2.33 -2.03
C GLY A 169 -6.87 1.80 -1.24
N ARG A 170 -7.21 0.52 -1.35
CA ARG A 170 -8.21 -0.14 -0.49
C ARG A 170 -7.53 -0.90 0.64
N THR A 171 -8.16 -0.86 1.80
CA THR A 171 -7.78 -1.67 2.97
C THR A 171 -8.78 -2.80 3.13
N ILE A 172 -8.30 -4.05 3.21
CA ILE A 172 -9.12 -5.24 3.37
C ILE A 172 -8.69 -5.98 4.64
N TRP A 173 -9.67 -6.42 5.43
CA TRP A 173 -9.42 -7.36 6.51
C TRP A 173 -9.78 -8.77 6.08
N ASP A 174 -8.89 -9.71 6.36
CA ASP A 174 -9.13 -11.16 6.25
C ASP A 174 -9.13 -11.74 7.66
N VAL A 175 -10.31 -11.98 8.22
CA VAL A 175 -10.52 -12.41 9.61
C VAL A 175 -10.66 -13.92 9.65
N GLY A 176 -9.81 -14.57 10.44
CA GLY A 176 -9.64 -16.03 10.42
C GLY A 176 -8.94 -16.46 9.13
N ALA A 177 -7.82 -15.80 8.84
CA ALA A 177 -7.16 -15.89 7.54
C ALA A 177 -6.60 -17.29 7.21
N GLY A 178 -6.39 -18.15 8.22
CA GLY A 178 -5.86 -19.50 8.04
C GLY A 178 -4.52 -19.49 7.28
N SER A 179 -4.49 -20.07 6.08
CA SER A 179 -3.30 -20.03 5.21
C SER A 179 -3.02 -18.67 4.57
N GLY A 180 -3.95 -17.72 4.67
CA GLY A 180 -3.85 -16.41 4.06
C GLY A 180 -4.12 -16.37 2.55
N SER A 181 -4.70 -17.41 1.97
CA SER A 181 -4.91 -17.47 0.51
C SER A 181 -5.77 -16.32 -0.02
N VAL A 182 -6.81 -15.89 0.72
CA VAL A 182 -7.64 -14.73 0.36
C VAL A 182 -6.85 -13.45 0.54
N ALA A 183 -6.14 -13.30 1.68
CA ALA A 183 -5.30 -12.14 1.96
C ALA A 183 -4.24 -11.92 0.88
N VAL A 184 -3.50 -12.97 0.53
CA VAL A 184 -2.45 -12.93 -0.50
C VAL A 184 -3.03 -12.54 -1.86
N GLU A 185 -4.15 -13.15 -2.25
CA GLU A 185 -4.76 -12.80 -3.54
C GLU A 185 -5.30 -11.36 -3.57
N CYS A 186 -5.88 -10.88 -2.49
CA CYS A 186 -6.27 -9.46 -2.38
C CYS A 186 -5.06 -8.53 -2.53
N ALA A 187 -3.92 -8.88 -1.90
CA ALA A 187 -2.69 -8.12 -1.99
C ALA A 187 -2.08 -8.14 -3.40
N ARG A 188 -2.21 -9.23 -4.15
CA ARG A 188 -1.79 -9.31 -5.56
C ARG A 188 -2.52 -8.29 -6.46
N PHE A 189 -3.73 -7.88 -6.09
CA PHE A 189 -4.44 -6.77 -6.74
C PHE A 189 -4.02 -5.38 -6.25
N GLY A 190 -3.02 -5.30 -5.37
CA GLY A 190 -2.49 -4.03 -4.84
C GLY A 190 -3.30 -3.46 -3.66
N ALA A 191 -4.22 -4.21 -3.07
CA ALA A 191 -4.88 -3.81 -1.83
C ALA A 191 -3.92 -3.92 -0.64
N TRP A 192 -4.08 -3.03 0.34
CA TRP A 192 -3.47 -3.20 1.65
C TRP A 192 -4.32 -4.18 2.46
N VAL A 193 -3.72 -5.28 2.87
CA VAL A 193 -4.44 -6.34 3.57
C VAL A 193 -3.91 -6.50 5.00
N ILE A 194 -4.85 -6.64 5.94
CA ILE A 194 -4.56 -7.07 7.31
C ILE A 194 -5.18 -8.44 7.47
N ALA A 195 -4.33 -9.46 7.57
CA ALA A 195 -4.72 -10.83 7.84
C ALA A 195 -4.72 -11.06 9.36
N ILE A 196 -5.88 -11.33 9.92
CA ILE A 196 -6.09 -11.55 11.36
C ILE A 196 -6.22 -13.05 11.58
N GLU A 197 -5.32 -13.61 12.38
CA GLU A 197 -5.28 -15.06 12.66
C GLU A 197 -4.83 -15.32 14.10
N SER A 198 -5.46 -16.27 14.76
CA SER A 198 -5.19 -16.59 16.15
C SER A 198 -4.09 -17.63 16.34
N ASP A 199 -3.94 -18.56 15.37
CA ASP A 199 -2.94 -19.63 15.43
C ASP A 199 -1.58 -19.13 14.95
N PRO A 200 -0.54 -19.12 15.81
CA PRO A 200 0.81 -18.69 15.41
C PRO A 200 1.37 -19.47 14.21
N ALA A 201 1.07 -20.76 14.11
CA ALA A 201 1.56 -21.59 13.00
C ALA A 201 0.91 -21.19 11.67
N GLN A 202 -0.35 -20.76 11.68
CA GLN A 202 -1.00 -20.22 10.50
C GLN A 202 -0.46 -18.82 10.17
N CYS A 203 -0.17 -17.99 11.17
CA CYS A 203 0.48 -16.70 10.94
C CYS A 203 1.82 -16.85 10.19
N GLU A 204 2.63 -17.87 10.50
CA GLU A 204 3.87 -18.14 9.75
C GLU A 204 3.58 -18.58 8.32
N LYS A 205 2.55 -19.39 8.08
CA LYS A 205 2.13 -19.77 6.73
C LYS A 205 1.68 -18.57 5.92
N ILE A 206 0.92 -17.64 6.52
CA ILE A 206 0.53 -16.39 5.86
C ILE A 206 1.76 -15.62 5.40
N ARG A 207 2.78 -15.47 6.27
CA ARG A 207 4.04 -14.78 5.94
C ARG A 207 4.77 -15.49 4.80
N GLY A 208 4.94 -16.81 4.88
CA GLY A 208 5.59 -17.60 3.83
C GLY A 208 4.85 -17.55 2.49
N ASN A 209 3.52 -17.56 2.51
CA ASN A 209 2.71 -17.39 1.31
C ASN A 209 2.82 -15.98 0.72
N ALA A 210 2.83 -14.95 1.58
CA ALA A 210 3.03 -13.57 1.13
C ALA A 210 4.40 -13.39 0.46
N GLU A 211 5.45 -13.94 1.05
CA GLU A 211 6.81 -13.94 0.49
C GLU A 211 6.87 -14.69 -0.85
N ARG A 212 6.32 -15.90 -0.91
CA ARG A 212 6.25 -16.73 -2.14
C ARG A 212 5.58 -16.00 -3.29
N HIS A 213 4.54 -15.24 -3.02
CA HIS A 213 3.79 -14.47 -4.01
C HIS A 213 4.27 -13.03 -4.18
N HIS A 214 5.36 -12.65 -3.53
CA HIS A 214 5.96 -11.30 -3.60
C HIS A 214 4.95 -10.18 -3.30
N VAL A 215 4.06 -10.41 -2.32
CA VAL A 215 3.05 -9.43 -1.89
C VAL A 215 3.31 -8.93 -0.48
N ARG A 216 2.76 -7.75 -0.19
CA ARG A 216 2.84 -7.11 1.11
C ARG A 216 1.48 -7.12 1.78
N LEU A 217 1.49 -7.58 3.02
CA LEU A 217 0.32 -7.56 3.90
C LEU A 217 0.78 -7.51 5.36
N ARG A 218 -0.13 -7.13 6.24
CA ARG A 218 0.11 -7.17 7.68
C ARG A 218 -0.51 -8.44 8.25
N VAL A 219 0.29 -9.26 8.92
CA VAL A 219 -0.22 -10.35 9.75
C VAL A 219 -0.45 -9.80 11.15
N HIS A 220 -1.68 -9.86 11.62
CA HIS A 220 -2.09 -9.46 12.96
C HIS A 220 -2.51 -10.69 13.75
N GLN A 221 -1.64 -11.16 14.63
CA GLN A 221 -1.94 -12.32 15.46
C GLN A 221 -2.90 -11.94 16.56
N GLY A 222 -4.04 -12.62 16.61
CA GLY A 222 -5.04 -12.42 17.63
C GLY A 222 -6.39 -13.01 17.25
N ARG A 223 -7.30 -13.08 18.23
CA ARG A 223 -8.65 -13.60 18.05
C ARG A 223 -9.65 -12.44 17.93
N ALA A 224 -10.50 -12.50 16.92
CA ALA A 224 -11.63 -11.59 16.83
C ALA A 224 -12.70 -11.91 17.90
N PRO A 225 -13.42 -10.91 18.45
CA PRO A 225 -13.41 -9.52 18.00
C PRO A 225 -12.28 -8.65 18.61
N GLU A 226 -11.62 -9.08 19.68
CA GLU A 226 -10.64 -8.26 20.42
C GLU A 226 -9.47 -7.78 19.55
N ALA A 227 -9.00 -8.65 18.65
CA ALA A 227 -7.91 -8.32 17.74
C ALA A 227 -8.28 -7.26 16.69
N LEU A 228 -9.56 -6.91 16.56
CA LEU A 228 -10.00 -5.88 15.61
C LEU A 228 -9.89 -4.47 16.19
N ILE A 229 -9.78 -4.38 17.53
CA ILE A 229 -9.74 -3.10 18.24
C ILE A 229 -8.44 -2.35 17.88
N GLY A 230 -8.60 -1.09 17.46
CA GLY A 230 -7.45 -0.23 17.11
C GLY A 230 -6.85 -0.49 15.72
N LEU A 231 -7.38 -1.42 14.94
CA LEU A 231 -7.00 -1.55 13.53
C LEU A 231 -7.54 -0.37 12.70
N PRO A 232 -6.81 0.05 11.65
CA PRO A 232 -7.33 1.06 10.72
C PRO A 232 -8.61 0.56 10.03
N PRO A 233 -9.59 1.43 9.74
CA PRO A 233 -10.85 1.01 9.12
C PRO A 233 -10.63 0.28 7.80
N ALA A 234 -11.38 -0.79 7.57
CA ALA A 234 -11.38 -1.55 6.32
C ALA A 234 -12.44 -1.01 5.34
N ASP A 235 -12.12 -1.08 4.03
CA ASP A 235 -13.09 -0.85 2.97
C ASP A 235 -13.95 -2.10 2.70
N ALA A 236 -13.42 -3.29 3.04
CA ALA A 236 -14.11 -4.57 2.96
C ALA A 236 -13.52 -5.56 3.95
N VAL A 237 -14.35 -6.48 4.42
CA VAL A 237 -13.97 -7.52 5.38
C VAL A 237 -14.40 -8.88 4.83
N PHE A 238 -13.48 -9.84 4.86
CA PHE A 238 -13.79 -11.25 4.71
C PHE A 238 -13.66 -11.94 6.06
N ALA A 239 -14.65 -12.73 6.44
CA ALA A 239 -14.61 -13.59 7.62
C ALA A 239 -14.60 -15.05 7.14
N GLY A 240 -13.42 -15.67 7.14
CA GLY A 240 -13.18 -17.00 6.60
C GLY A 240 -13.33 -18.13 7.61
N GLY A 241 -13.28 -17.84 8.89
CA GLY A 241 -13.39 -18.81 9.95
C GLY A 241 -13.98 -18.21 11.22
N GLY A 242 -14.67 -19.01 11.99
CA GLY A 242 -15.22 -18.60 13.28
C GLY A 242 -16.75 -18.62 13.33
N ASP A 243 -17.26 -18.72 14.56
CA ASP A 243 -18.68 -18.62 14.86
C ASP A 243 -19.22 -17.21 14.61
N HIS A 244 -20.55 -17.07 14.66
CA HIS A 244 -21.28 -15.79 14.54
C HIS A 244 -20.77 -14.65 15.44
N ALA A 245 -19.92 -14.94 16.42
CA ALA A 245 -19.27 -13.96 17.29
C ALA A 245 -18.32 -12.99 16.57
N VAL A 246 -17.91 -13.26 15.33
CA VAL A 246 -17.03 -12.37 14.55
C VAL A 246 -17.81 -11.20 13.92
N LEU A 247 -19.15 -11.32 13.85
CA LEU A 247 -20.03 -10.35 13.20
C LEU A 247 -20.88 -9.53 14.20
N ALA A 248 -20.74 -9.78 15.47
CA ALA A 248 -21.39 -9.04 16.56
C ALA A 248 -20.50 -7.94 17.09
#